data_d97f45a5c991355f2ead7bb4870794bc
#
_entry.id   d97f45a5c991355f2ead7bb4870794bc
#
_cell.length_a   1.000
_cell.length_b   1.000
_cell.length_c   1.000
_cell.angle_alpha   90.00
_cell.angle_beta   90.00
_cell.angle_gamma   90.00
#
_symmetry.space_group_name_H-M   'P 1'
#
loop_
_entity.id
_entity.type
_entity.pdbx_description
1 polymer ?
#
loop_
_entity_poly.entity_id
_entity_poly.type
_entity_poly.pdbx_seq_one_letter_code
_entity_poly.pdbx_strand_id
1 'polypeptide(L)'
;MKKIFAIVLAALLGATALTACGKQEAKSVSTDGSTSMEKVIGALGETFMNDNAGVTFTYNPTGSGSGIKAVSEGRCDIGLASRALKDEEKQSGLTETVLALDGIAIIVNPENPVNGLSVEQIAAIYTGEVTNWNEVGGADGEIVLIGREAGSGTRDGFESITKTAEKCKYRQELTSTGDVITTVASNPAAIGYASLSAVKNTVKALKVGGVAPTEATVKD
;
A
#
# COMPACT_ATOMS: atom_id res chain seq x y z
N MET A 1 47.45 57.08 -17.02
CA MET A 1 46.17 56.96 -16.29
C MET A 1 45.00 56.54 -17.18
N LYS A 2 44.90 56.90 -18.44
CA LYS A 2 43.78 56.54 -19.33
C LYS A 2 43.72 55.04 -19.76
N LYS A 3 44.86 54.32 -19.77
CA LYS A 3 44.92 52.93 -20.20
C LYS A 3 44.56 51.89 -19.08
N ILE A 4 44.68 52.30 -17.81
CA ILE A 4 44.36 51.45 -16.67
C ILE A 4 42.83 51.43 -16.45
N PHE A 5 42.13 52.55 -16.77
CA PHE A 5 40.66 52.58 -16.63
C PHE A 5 39.92 51.71 -17.64
N ALA A 6 40.48 51.48 -18.85
CA ALA A 6 39.86 50.66 -19.88
C ALA A 6 39.95 49.16 -19.54
N ILE A 7 41.00 48.71 -18.86
CA ILE A 7 41.18 47.30 -18.47
C ILE A 7 40.28 46.95 -17.29
N VAL A 8 40.05 47.85 -16.36
CA VAL A 8 39.15 47.63 -15.20
C VAL A 8 37.69 47.57 -15.64
N LEU A 9 37.28 48.34 -16.64
CA LEU A 9 35.93 48.35 -17.17
C LEU A 9 35.62 47.06 -17.97
N ALA A 10 36.60 46.52 -18.70
CA ALA A 10 36.47 45.27 -19.44
C ALA A 10 36.38 44.03 -18.50
N ALA A 11 37.06 44.07 -17.35
CA ALA A 11 37.01 43.02 -16.35
C ALA A 11 35.67 42.99 -15.58
N LEU A 12 35.00 44.13 -15.38
CA LEU A 12 33.67 44.19 -14.75
C LEU A 12 32.53 43.73 -15.69
N LEU A 13 32.67 43.86 -17.00
CA LEU A 13 31.68 43.36 -17.97
C LEU A 13 31.80 41.86 -18.24
N GLY A 14 32.96 41.23 -17.95
CA GLY A 14 33.15 39.80 -18.10
C GLY A 14 32.62 38.95 -16.90
N ALA A 15 32.37 39.57 -15.74
CA ALA A 15 31.95 38.87 -14.53
C ALA A 15 30.43 38.70 -14.41
N THR A 16 29.62 39.35 -15.26
CA THR A 16 28.15 39.26 -15.19
C THR A 16 27.53 38.23 -16.12
N ALA A 17 28.33 37.50 -16.91
CA ALA A 17 27.83 36.49 -17.85
C ALA A 17 27.79 35.05 -17.28
N LEU A 18 28.19 34.81 -16.03
CA LEU A 18 28.32 33.46 -15.44
C LEU A 18 27.24 33.10 -14.41
N THR A 19 26.20 33.93 -14.24
CA THR A 19 25.11 33.61 -13.26
C THR A 19 23.77 33.30 -13.89
N ALA A 20 23.73 32.89 -15.16
CA ALA A 20 22.51 32.44 -15.83
C ALA A 20 22.42 30.91 -15.97
N CYS A 21 22.99 30.15 -15.04
CA CYS A 21 22.50 28.80 -14.76
C CYS A 21 21.35 28.94 -13.75
N GLY A 22 20.17 29.30 -14.25
CA GLY A 22 18.95 29.16 -13.49
C GLY A 22 18.90 27.69 -12.98
N LYS A 23 19.07 27.50 -11.69
CA LYS A 23 18.65 26.24 -11.06
C LYS A 23 17.17 26.08 -11.41
N GLN A 24 16.87 25.27 -12.40
CA GLN A 24 15.53 24.79 -12.62
C GLN A 24 15.17 24.05 -11.33
N GLU A 25 14.29 24.61 -10.51
CA GLU A 25 13.81 23.92 -9.32
C GLU A 25 13.28 22.57 -9.80
N ALA A 26 13.90 21.51 -9.31
CA ALA A 26 13.46 20.16 -9.65
C ALA A 26 12.04 20.02 -9.11
N LYS A 27 11.08 19.95 -10.02
CA LYS A 27 9.67 19.70 -9.65
C LYS A 27 9.57 18.26 -9.14
N SER A 28 8.94 18.08 -8.00
CA SER A 28 8.71 16.74 -7.43
C SER A 28 7.26 16.58 -7.03
N VAL A 29 6.77 15.36 -7.16
CA VAL A 29 5.50 14.91 -6.59
C VAL A 29 5.81 13.81 -5.60
N SER A 30 5.44 14.02 -4.35
CA SER A 30 5.66 13.08 -3.25
C SER A 30 4.36 12.39 -2.86
N THR A 31 4.41 11.06 -2.73
CA THR A 31 3.27 10.26 -2.27
C THR A 31 3.67 9.41 -1.07
N ASP A 32 2.73 9.21 -0.15
CA ASP A 32 2.92 8.45 1.06
C ASP A 32 1.66 7.62 1.36
N GLY A 33 1.81 6.39 1.86
CA GLY A 33 0.68 5.63 2.36
C GLY A 33 0.61 4.17 1.98
N SER A 34 -0.54 3.74 1.50
CA SER A 34 -0.94 2.33 1.33
C SER A 34 0.07 1.47 0.60
N THR A 35 0.55 0.41 1.25
CA THR A 35 1.46 -0.59 0.66
C THR A 35 0.76 -1.53 -0.35
N SER A 36 -0.57 -1.62 -0.35
CA SER A 36 -1.33 -2.38 -1.35
C SER A 36 -1.34 -1.68 -2.72
N MET A 37 -1.10 -0.37 -2.76
CA MET A 37 -1.10 0.42 -4.00
C MET A 37 0.24 0.41 -4.74
N GLU A 38 1.26 -0.27 -4.22
CA GLU A 38 2.63 -0.24 -4.74
C GLU A 38 2.70 -0.45 -6.26
N LYS A 39 2.01 -1.47 -6.79
CA LYS A 39 2.03 -1.76 -8.23
C LYS A 39 1.40 -0.65 -9.07
N VAL A 40 0.21 -0.19 -8.70
CA VAL A 40 -0.52 0.82 -9.46
C VAL A 40 0.18 2.18 -9.37
N ILE A 41 0.66 2.55 -8.20
CA ILE A 41 1.36 3.84 -8.01
C ILE A 41 2.74 3.80 -8.66
N GLY A 42 3.45 2.68 -8.63
CA GLY A 42 4.71 2.51 -9.36
C GLY A 42 4.53 2.72 -10.86
N ALA A 43 3.54 2.08 -11.48
CA ALA A 43 3.26 2.22 -12.91
C ALA A 43 2.79 3.64 -13.27
N LEU A 44 1.90 4.25 -12.47
CA LEU A 44 1.43 5.62 -12.71
C LEU A 44 2.57 6.63 -12.54
N GLY A 45 3.42 6.48 -11.53
CA GLY A 45 4.55 7.36 -11.29
C GLY A 45 5.60 7.29 -12.40
N GLU A 46 5.89 6.09 -12.91
CA GLU A 46 6.78 5.90 -14.05
C GLU A 46 6.21 6.58 -15.31
N THR A 47 4.93 6.36 -15.63
CA THR A 47 4.26 7.00 -16.76
C THR A 47 4.28 8.52 -16.61
N PHE A 48 3.95 9.01 -15.41
CA PHE A 48 3.93 10.44 -15.12
C PHE A 48 5.31 11.10 -15.34
N MET A 49 6.40 10.47 -14.89
CA MET A 49 7.76 10.97 -15.10
C MET A 49 8.18 10.94 -16.59
N ASN A 50 7.74 9.94 -17.34
CA ASN A 50 8.01 9.85 -18.78
C ASN A 50 7.31 10.98 -19.57
N ASP A 51 6.08 11.32 -19.17
CA ASP A 51 5.29 12.37 -19.82
C ASP A 51 5.66 13.78 -19.36
N ASN A 52 6.36 13.91 -18.22
CA ASN A 52 6.74 15.20 -17.62
C ASN A 52 8.24 15.27 -17.35
N ALA A 53 9.02 15.56 -18.40
CA ALA A 53 10.48 15.65 -18.30
C ALA A 53 10.93 16.64 -17.21
N GLY A 54 11.85 16.18 -16.34
CA GLY A 54 12.39 16.99 -15.24
C GLY A 54 11.53 17.02 -13.97
N VAL A 55 10.43 16.22 -13.91
CA VAL A 55 9.68 15.96 -12.70
C VAL A 55 10.13 14.65 -12.08
N THR A 56 10.29 14.61 -10.75
CA THR A 56 10.49 13.39 -9.96
C THR A 56 9.18 12.97 -9.28
N PHE A 57 8.91 11.69 -9.28
CA PHE A 57 7.79 11.11 -8.51
C PHE A 57 8.35 10.17 -7.45
N THR A 58 7.89 10.32 -6.21
CA THR A 58 8.34 9.47 -5.09
C THR A 58 7.16 8.80 -4.42
N TYR A 59 7.35 7.53 -4.04
CA TYR A 59 6.37 6.75 -3.30
C TYR A 59 7.00 6.21 -2.01
N ASN A 60 6.36 6.48 -0.88
CA ASN A 60 6.76 6.03 0.44
C ASN A 60 5.67 5.09 1.02
N PRO A 61 5.91 3.78 1.08
CA PRO A 61 4.90 2.79 1.51
C PRO A 61 4.83 2.69 3.05
N THR A 62 4.03 3.54 3.70
CA THR A 62 3.95 3.64 5.16
C THR A 62 2.62 3.13 5.76
N GLY A 63 1.66 2.74 4.91
CA GLY A 63 0.31 2.37 5.32
C GLY A 63 -0.71 3.51 5.19
N SER A 64 -1.99 3.14 5.01
CA SER A 64 -3.07 4.10 4.67
C SER A 64 -3.23 5.22 5.69
N GLY A 65 -3.25 4.88 6.97
CA GLY A 65 -3.40 5.89 8.03
C GLY A 65 -2.25 6.88 8.09
N SER A 66 -1.01 6.40 7.89
CA SER A 66 0.18 7.26 7.82
C SER A 66 0.14 8.18 6.62
N GLY A 67 -0.27 7.69 5.45
CA GLY A 67 -0.41 8.49 4.23
C GLY A 67 -1.46 9.57 4.34
N ILE A 68 -2.64 9.24 4.89
CA ILE A 68 -3.71 10.22 5.15
C ILE A 68 -3.21 11.31 6.10
N LYS A 69 -2.52 10.92 7.18
CA LYS A 69 -1.92 11.87 8.12
C LYS A 69 -0.83 12.71 7.45
N ALA A 70 0.03 12.12 6.64
CA ALA A 70 1.11 12.83 5.95
C ALA A 70 0.56 13.92 5.03
N VAL A 71 -0.46 13.63 4.22
CA VAL A 71 -1.05 14.64 3.33
C VAL A 71 -1.83 15.71 4.11
N SER A 72 -2.53 15.34 5.19
CA SER A 72 -3.25 16.33 6.02
C SER A 72 -2.32 17.32 6.73
N GLU A 73 -1.10 16.91 7.02
CA GLU A 73 -0.05 17.73 7.62
C GLU A 73 0.84 18.43 6.58
N GLY A 74 0.56 18.29 5.28
CA GLY A 74 1.37 18.87 4.20
C GLY A 74 2.78 18.28 4.07
N ARG A 75 3.00 17.05 4.55
CA ARG A 75 4.30 16.35 4.46
C ARG A 75 4.50 15.60 3.14
N CYS A 76 3.44 15.39 2.38
CA CYS A 76 3.45 14.88 1.01
C CYS A 76 2.34 15.54 0.20
N ASP A 77 2.43 15.43 -1.13
CA ASP A 77 1.47 16.03 -2.05
C ASP A 77 0.21 15.17 -2.18
N ILE A 78 0.36 13.83 -2.14
CA ILE A 78 -0.74 12.88 -2.30
C ILE A 78 -0.65 11.79 -1.21
N GLY A 79 -1.72 11.64 -0.43
CA GLY A 79 -1.90 10.53 0.50
C GLY A 79 -2.55 9.34 -0.22
N LEU A 80 -2.04 8.14 0.02
CA LEU A 80 -2.52 6.89 -0.60
C LEU A 80 -3.24 6.03 0.44
N ALA A 81 -4.46 5.62 0.14
CA ALA A 81 -5.26 4.80 1.04
C ALA A 81 -5.94 3.63 0.32
N SER A 82 -6.01 2.48 0.97
CA SER A 82 -6.76 1.29 0.54
C SER A 82 -8.08 1.15 1.31
N ARG A 83 -8.69 2.28 1.66
CA ARG A 83 -10.00 2.44 2.25
C ARG A 83 -10.52 3.84 1.97
N ALA A 84 -11.82 4.04 2.11
CA ALA A 84 -12.40 5.38 2.12
C ALA A 84 -11.89 6.22 3.32
N LEU A 85 -11.94 7.53 3.18
CA LEU A 85 -11.69 8.43 4.29
C LEU A 85 -12.78 8.30 5.35
N LYS A 86 -12.37 8.29 6.62
CA LYS A 86 -13.27 8.40 7.77
C LYS A 86 -13.88 9.80 7.81
N ASP A 87 -15.01 9.96 8.48
CA ASP A 87 -15.71 11.26 8.52
C ASP A 87 -14.85 12.36 9.14
N GLU A 88 -14.05 12.04 10.15
CA GLU A 88 -13.08 12.95 10.77
C GLU A 88 -11.94 13.36 9.80
N GLU A 89 -11.51 12.44 8.94
CA GLU A 89 -10.49 12.69 7.93
C GLU A 89 -11.03 13.58 6.80
N LYS A 90 -12.29 13.40 6.40
CA LYS A 90 -12.96 14.28 5.43
C LYS A 90 -13.09 15.72 5.93
N GLN A 91 -13.29 15.90 7.24
CA GLN A 91 -13.38 17.22 7.87
C GLN A 91 -12.04 17.98 7.88
N SER A 92 -10.91 17.31 7.65
CA SER A 92 -9.59 17.96 7.56
C SER A 92 -9.30 18.65 6.22
N GLY A 93 -10.29 18.74 5.33
CA GLY A 93 -10.17 19.42 4.04
C GLY A 93 -9.53 18.59 2.93
N LEU A 94 -9.37 17.28 3.15
CA LEU A 94 -8.85 16.36 2.13
C LEU A 94 -9.88 16.10 1.04
N THR A 95 -9.40 16.01 -0.21
CA THR A 95 -10.19 15.58 -1.37
C THR A 95 -9.90 14.12 -1.66
N GLU A 96 -10.92 13.28 -1.69
CA GLU A 96 -10.82 11.87 -2.02
C GLU A 96 -11.00 11.65 -3.52
N THR A 97 -10.08 10.90 -4.13
CA THR A 97 -10.16 10.47 -5.53
C THR A 97 -10.01 8.95 -5.57
N VAL A 98 -11.06 8.25 -6.02
CA VAL A 98 -11.02 6.80 -6.21
C VAL A 98 -10.29 6.47 -7.50
N LEU A 99 -9.18 5.74 -7.40
CA LEU A 99 -8.38 5.32 -8.55
C LEU A 99 -8.82 3.97 -9.13
N ALA A 100 -9.17 3.02 -8.26
CA ALA A 100 -9.56 1.67 -8.64
C ALA A 100 -10.35 0.99 -7.51
N LEU A 101 -11.06 -0.08 -7.85
CA LEU A 101 -11.59 -1.03 -6.89
C LEU A 101 -10.56 -2.14 -6.69
N ASP A 102 -10.38 -2.59 -5.45
CA ASP A 102 -9.47 -3.68 -5.09
C ASP A 102 -10.22 -4.77 -4.30
N GLY A 103 -9.81 -6.02 -4.48
CA GLY A 103 -10.31 -7.16 -3.72
C GLY A 103 -9.32 -7.53 -2.60
N ILE A 104 -9.85 -8.00 -1.47
CA ILE A 104 -9.03 -8.57 -0.40
C ILE A 104 -9.06 -10.09 -0.54
N ALA A 105 -7.90 -10.66 -0.91
CA ALA A 105 -7.73 -12.10 -1.01
C ALA A 105 -7.31 -12.71 0.34
N ILE A 106 -7.93 -13.82 0.72
CA ILE A 106 -7.48 -14.67 1.81
C ILE A 106 -6.41 -15.59 1.26
N ILE A 107 -5.23 -15.58 1.87
CA ILE A 107 -4.07 -16.30 1.36
C ILE A 107 -3.54 -17.31 2.39
N VAL A 108 -3.10 -18.45 1.87
CA VAL A 108 -2.44 -19.50 2.64
C VAL A 108 -1.19 -19.99 1.91
N ASN A 109 -0.36 -20.77 2.60
CA ASN A 109 0.76 -21.44 1.97
C ASN A 109 0.26 -22.41 0.87
N PRO A 110 0.96 -22.56 -0.26
CA PRO A 110 0.56 -23.47 -1.35
C PRO A 110 0.38 -24.93 -0.91
N GLU A 111 1.09 -25.38 0.14
CA GLU A 111 0.99 -26.75 0.68
C GLU A 111 -0.26 -26.96 1.54
N ASN A 112 -0.96 -25.92 1.96
CA ASN A 112 -2.18 -26.03 2.74
C ASN A 112 -3.29 -26.66 1.87
N PRO A 113 -3.95 -27.77 2.30
CA PRO A 113 -4.96 -28.46 1.49
C PRO A 113 -6.29 -27.72 1.35
N VAL A 114 -6.58 -26.72 2.21
CA VAL A 114 -7.82 -25.93 2.17
C VAL A 114 -7.88 -25.13 0.87
N ASN A 115 -9.02 -25.15 0.18
CA ASN A 115 -9.22 -24.47 -1.10
C ASN A 115 -10.25 -23.34 -1.04
N GLY A 116 -10.98 -23.24 0.05
CA GLY A 116 -11.98 -22.17 0.24
C GLY A 116 -12.54 -22.18 1.65
N LEU A 117 -13.02 -21.02 2.06
CA LEU A 117 -13.67 -20.77 3.36
C LEU A 117 -14.90 -19.88 3.15
N SER A 118 -15.87 -19.96 4.06
CA SER A 118 -16.92 -18.95 4.12
C SER A 118 -16.43 -17.71 4.88
N VAL A 119 -17.15 -16.60 4.76
CA VAL A 119 -16.83 -15.37 5.53
C VAL A 119 -16.93 -15.63 7.03
N GLU A 120 -17.92 -16.45 7.45
CA GLU A 120 -18.12 -16.83 8.84
C GLU A 120 -16.96 -17.69 9.36
N GLN A 121 -16.45 -18.65 8.56
CA GLN A 121 -15.28 -19.44 8.92
C GLN A 121 -14.03 -18.57 9.05
N ILE A 122 -13.83 -17.60 8.14
CA ILE A 122 -12.74 -16.64 8.24
C ILE A 122 -12.86 -15.81 9.52
N ALA A 123 -14.05 -15.31 9.83
CA ALA A 123 -14.30 -14.56 11.07
C ALA A 123 -14.00 -15.42 12.32
N ALA A 124 -14.49 -16.67 12.37
CA ALA A 124 -14.26 -17.59 13.48
C ALA A 124 -12.75 -17.91 13.66
N ILE A 125 -12.01 -18.07 12.56
CA ILE A 125 -10.56 -18.26 12.60
C ILE A 125 -9.89 -17.03 13.21
N TYR A 126 -10.18 -15.82 12.69
CA TYR A 126 -9.49 -14.61 13.17
C TYR A 126 -9.90 -14.16 14.56
N THR A 127 -11.11 -14.52 15.04
CA THR A 127 -11.53 -14.29 16.43
C THR A 127 -11.02 -15.38 17.40
N GLY A 128 -10.40 -16.46 16.87
CA GLY A 128 -9.86 -17.57 17.65
C GLY A 128 -10.92 -18.52 18.20
N GLU A 129 -12.09 -18.55 17.58
CA GLU A 129 -13.12 -19.59 17.82
C GLU A 129 -12.75 -20.90 17.13
N VAL A 130 -12.11 -20.81 15.95
CA VAL A 130 -11.50 -21.91 15.21
C VAL A 130 -9.98 -21.73 15.26
N THR A 131 -9.27 -22.70 15.77
CA THR A 131 -7.82 -22.62 16.00
C THR A 131 -7.02 -23.73 15.30
N ASN A 132 -7.69 -24.73 14.77
CA ASN A 132 -7.07 -25.87 14.10
C ASN A 132 -7.59 -26.01 12.67
N TRP A 133 -6.69 -26.27 11.73
CA TRP A 133 -7.03 -26.43 10.33
C TRP A 133 -8.00 -27.58 10.05
N ASN A 134 -8.00 -28.65 10.88
CA ASN A 134 -8.93 -29.77 10.71
C ASN A 134 -10.41 -29.39 10.92
N GLU A 135 -10.67 -28.30 11.64
CA GLU A 135 -12.02 -27.78 11.85
C GLU A 135 -12.63 -27.16 10.58
N VAL A 136 -11.79 -26.86 9.61
CA VAL A 136 -12.18 -26.23 8.34
C VAL A 136 -11.74 -27.03 7.10
N GLY A 137 -11.53 -28.34 7.29
CA GLY A 137 -11.22 -29.29 6.20
C GLY A 137 -9.75 -29.34 5.80
N GLY A 138 -8.86 -28.81 6.63
CA GLY A 138 -7.42 -28.92 6.49
C GLY A 138 -6.82 -30.12 7.23
N ALA A 139 -5.49 -30.19 7.26
CA ALA A 139 -4.76 -31.16 8.08
C ALA A 139 -4.81 -30.75 9.57
N ASP A 140 -4.58 -31.72 10.48
CA ASP A 140 -4.44 -31.39 11.89
C ASP A 140 -3.22 -30.49 12.13
N GLY A 141 -3.45 -29.34 12.75
CA GLY A 141 -2.43 -28.35 13.05
C GLY A 141 -2.99 -26.99 13.42
N GLU A 142 -2.29 -26.27 14.29
CA GLU A 142 -2.66 -24.92 14.73
C GLU A 142 -2.66 -23.94 13.55
N ILE A 143 -3.64 -23.01 13.53
CA ILE A 143 -3.72 -21.94 12.55
C ILE A 143 -2.90 -20.74 13.04
N VAL A 144 -1.94 -20.28 12.25
CA VAL A 144 -1.12 -19.10 12.55
C VAL A 144 -1.69 -17.87 11.85
N LEU A 145 -2.23 -16.92 12.62
CA LEU A 145 -2.92 -15.74 12.12
C LEU A 145 -1.93 -14.62 11.80
N ILE A 146 -1.79 -14.29 10.52
CA ILE A 146 -0.98 -13.18 10.04
C ILE A 146 -1.90 -12.03 9.64
N GLY A 147 -1.65 -10.87 10.20
CA GLY A 147 -2.41 -9.66 9.90
C GLY A 147 -1.54 -8.46 9.59
N ARG A 148 -2.19 -7.33 9.49
CA ARG A 148 -1.57 -6.04 9.26
C ARG A 148 -1.62 -5.19 10.53
N GLU A 149 -0.73 -4.22 10.59
CA GLU A 149 -0.67 -3.19 11.64
C GLU A 149 -1.96 -2.37 11.72
N ALA A 150 -2.18 -1.73 12.87
CA ALA A 150 -3.23 -0.73 13.02
C ALA A 150 -2.98 0.45 12.04
N GLY A 151 -4.03 0.91 11.37
CA GLY A 151 -3.92 1.94 10.33
C GLY A 151 -3.71 1.42 8.91
N SER A 152 -3.57 0.10 8.72
CA SER A 152 -3.64 -0.51 7.39
C SER A 152 -5.06 -0.45 6.84
N GLY A 153 -5.23 0.18 5.66
CA GLY A 153 -6.53 0.20 4.98
C GLY A 153 -7.02 -1.19 4.56
N THR A 154 -6.10 -2.11 4.24
CA THR A 154 -6.45 -3.51 3.94
C THR A 154 -6.96 -4.22 5.18
N ARG A 155 -6.39 -3.96 6.37
CA ARG A 155 -6.91 -4.47 7.65
C ARG A 155 -8.29 -3.91 7.94
N ASP A 156 -8.46 -2.59 7.81
CA ASP A 156 -9.77 -1.93 8.05
C ASP A 156 -10.86 -2.53 7.14
N GLY A 157 -10.55 -2.75 5.86
CA GLY A 157 -11.46 -3.41 4.90
C GLY A 157 -11.76 -4.87 5.29
N PHE A 158 -10.73 -5.65 5.60
CA PHE A 158 -10.87 -7.04 6.02
C PHE A 158 -11.75 -7.18 7.27
N GLU A 159 -11.43 -6.45 8.32
CA GLU A 159 -12.16 -6.49 9.60
C GLU A 159 -13.60 -5.98 9.46
N SER A 160 -13.85 -5.02 8.56
CA SER A 160 -15.18 -4.53 8.25
C SER A 160 -16.03 -5.59 7.56
N ILE A 161 -15.51 -6.26 6.52
CA ILE A 161 -16.20 -7.31 5.76
C ILE A 161 -16.51 -8.51 6.65
N THR A 162 -15.53 -8.94 7.45
CA THR A 162 -15.67 -10.08 8.35
C THR A 162 -16.39 -9.76 9.66
N LYS A 163 -16.65 -8.47 9.94
CA LYS A 163 -17.26 -7.96 11.19
C LYS A 163 -16.43 -8.34 12.43
N THR A 164 -15.12 -8.32 12.29
CA THR A 164 -14.17 -8.72 13.33
C THR A 164 -13.35 -7.54 13.87
N ALA A 165 -13.76 -6.30 13.63
CA ALA A 165 -13.08 -5.10 14.12
C ALA A 165 -12.75 -5.21 15.62
N GLU A 166 -11.48 -4.98 15.96
CA GLU A 166 -10.93 -5.07 17.33
C GLU A 166 -11.03 -6.45 18.00
N LYS A 167 -11.43 -7.51 17.27
CA LYS A 167 -11.60 -8.86 17.82
C LYS A 167 -10.56 -9.85 17.31
N CYS A 168 -9.81 -9.49 16.26
CA CYS A 168 -8.82 -10.38 15.67
C CYS A 168 -7.66 -10.68 16.61
N LYS A 169 -7.28 -11.96 16.68
CA LYS A 169 -6.20 -12.46 17.55
C LYS A 169 -4.94 -12.76 16.73
N TYR A 170 -4.41 -11.72 16.07
CA TYR A 170 -3.21 -11.88 15.26
C TYR A 170 -2.02 -12.42 16.04
N ARG A 171 -1.35 -13.43 15.49
CA ARG A 171 -0.06 -13.91 15.99
C ARG A 171 1.07 -12.95 15.62
N GLN A 172 0.97 -12.34 14.42
CA GLN A 172 1.87 -11.31 13.95
C GLN A 172 1.09 -10.22 13.23
N GLU A 173 1.45 -8.98 13.49
CA GLU A 173 0.99 -7.80 12.76
C GLU A 173 2.17 -7.23 11.97
N LEU A 174 2.03 -7.18 10.63
CA LEU A 174 3.10 -6.80 9.72
C LEU A 174 2.80 -5.45 9.04
N THR A 175 3.85 -4.70 8.72
CA THR A 175 3.73 -3.31 8.28
C THR A 175 3.57 -3.15 6.77
N SER A 176 3.68 -4.25 5.99
CA SER A 176 3.48 -4.19 4.55
C SER A 176 2.70 -5.37 4.00
N THR A 177 2.05 -5.17 2.86
CA THR A 177 1.39 -6.23 2.09
C THR A 177 2.39 -7.31 1.65
N GLY A 178 3.61 -6.90 1.26
CA GLY A 178 4.68 -7.81 0.85
C GLY A 178 5.14 -8.73 1.98
N ASP A 179 5.26 -8.21 3.20
CA ASP A 179 5.66 -8.99 4.37
C ASP A 179 4.63 -10.06 4.74
N VAL A 180 3.33 -9.72 4.65
CA VAL A 180 2.25 -10.72 4.86
C VAL A 180 2.39 -11.86 3.85
N ILE A 181 2.54 -11.55 2.56
CA ILE A 181 2.70 -12.56 1.50
C ILE A 181 3.94 -13.43 1.76
N THR A 182 5.07 -12.83 2.10
CA THR A 182 6.33 -13.55 2.36
C THR A 182 6.21 -14.45 3.59
N THR A 183 5.58 -13.98 4.66
CA THR A 183 5.39 -14.74 5.90
C THR A 183 4.47 -15.93 5.68
N VAL A 184 3.35 -15.75 4.97
CA VAL A 184 2.43 -16.83 4.62
C VAL A 184 3.09 -17.85 3.68
N ALA A 185 3.87 -17.40 2.70
CA ALA A 185 4.61 -18.27 1.79
C ALA A 185 5.62 -19.17 2.50
N SER A 186 6.21 -18.72 3.60
CA SER A 186 7.22 -19.46 4.36
C SER A 186 6.68 -20.31 5.50
N ASN A 187 5.37 -20.25 5.80
CA ASN A 187 4.76 -20.95 6.92
C ASN A 187 3.52 -21.75 6.48
N PRO A 188 3.59 -23.10 6.39
CA PRO A 188 2.46 -23.96 6.00
C PRO A 188 1.22 -23.82 6.89
N ALA A 189 1.38 -23.42 8.15
CA ALA A 189 0.29 -23.22 9.10
C ALA A 189 -0.38 -21.84 9.01
N ALA A 190 0.20 -20.93 8.24
CA ALA A 190 -0.26 -19.53 8.22
C ALA A 190 -1.49 -19.31 7.34
N ILE A 191 -2.34 -18.40 7.81
CA ILE A 191 -3.37 -17.71 7.04
C ILE A 191 -3.12 -16.22 7.12
N GLY A 192 -3.31 -15.52 6.01
CA GLY A 192 -3.21 -14.07 5.92
C GLY A 192 -4.22 -13.49 4.94
N TYR A 193 -4.20 -12.17 4.80
CA TYR A 193 -4.97 -11.47 3.78
C TYR A 193 -4.11 -10.39 3.11
N ALA A 194 -4.38 -10.13 1.84
CA ALA A 194 -3.65 -9.16 1.04
C ALA A 194 -4.53 -8.58 -0.06
N SER A 195 -4.15 -7.42 -0.59
CA SER A 195 -4.69 -6.92 -1.85
C SER A 195 -4.55 -7.97 -2.94
N LEU A 196 -5.61 -8.23 -3.69
CA LEU A 196 -5.61 -9.20 -4.78
C LEU A 196 -4.54 -8.86 -5.84
N SER A 197 -4.34 -7.58 -6.10
CA SER A 197 -3.34 -7.08 -7.06
C SER A 197 -1.90 -7.45 -6.68
N ALA A 198 -1.64 -7.66 -5.38
CA ALA A 198 -0.31 -8.02 -4.86
C ALA A 198 -0.07 -9.54 -4.80
N VAL A 199 -1.12 -10.37 -4.89
CA VAL A 199 -1.00 -11.83 -4.80
C VAL A 199 -0.14 -12.38 -5.93
N LYS A 200 0.78 -13.29 -5.56
CA LYS A 200 1.72 -13.96 -6.46
C LYS A 200 1.59 -15.48 -6.28
N ASN A 201 2.18 -16.25 -7.20
CA ASN A 201 2.19 -17.72 -7.18
C ASN A 201 2.93 -18.34 -5.95
N THR A 202 3.56 -17.51 -5.13
CA THR A 202 4.22 -17.93 -3.88
C THR A 202 3.23 -18.27 -2.78
N VAL A 203 1.97 -17.85 -2.91
CA VAL A 203 0.87 -18.14 -1.98
C VAL A 203 -0.36 -18.62 -2.75
N LYS A 204 -1.23 -19.35 -2.08
CA LYS A 204 -2.52 -19.77 -2.62
C LYS A 204 -3.63 -18.85 -2.11
N ALA A 205 -4.38 -18.21 -3.02
CA ALA A 205 -5.58 -17.48 -2.68
C ALA A 205 -6.78 -18.44 -2.58
N LEU A 206 -7.50 -18.37 -1.46
CA LEU A 206 -8.67 -19.19 -1.21
C LEU A 206 -9.92 -18.65 -1.88
N LYS A 207 -10.83 -19.54 -2.26
CA LYS A 207 -12.20 -19.15 -2.59
C LYS A 207 -12.91 -18.68 -1.32
N VAL A 208 -13.69 -17.60 -1.42
CA VAL A 208 -14.53 -17.13 -0.32
C VAL A 208 -16.00 -17.32 -0.72
N GLY A 209 -16.73 -18.07 0.09
CA GLY A 209 -18.12 -18.41 -0.24
C GLY A 209 -18.28 -19.16 -1.58
N GLY A 210 -17.24 -19.87 -2.01
CA GLY A 210 -17.21 -20.57 -3.32
C GLY A 210 -16.74 -19.70 -4.49
N VAL A 211 -16.58 -18.39 -4.30
CA VAL A 211 -16.14 -17.44 -5.34
C VAL A 211 -14.62 -17.38 -5.37
N ALA A 212 -14.03 -17.54 -6.56
CA ALA A 212 -12.59 -17.41 -6.74
C ALA A 212 -12.18 -15.92 -6.73
N PRO A 213 -11.07 -15.56 -6.07
CA PRO A 213 -10.58 -14.17 -6.05
C PRO A 213 -9.90 -13.86 -7.39
N THR A 214 -10.63 -13.25 -8.28
CA THR A 214 -10.16 -12.83 -9.62
C THR A 214 -10.58 -11.40 -9.89
N GLU A 215 -9.94 -10.75 -10.87
CA GLU A 215 -10.31 -9.40 -11.30
C GLU A 215 -11.79 -9.29 -11.70
N ALA A 216 -12.34 -10.33 -12.31
CA ALA A 216 -13.75 -10.34 -12.74
C ALA A 216 -14.72 -10.39 -11.55
N THR A 217 -14.32 -11.01 -10.42
CA THR A 217 -15.18 -11.21 -9.24
C THR A 217 -15.02 -10.11 -8.17
N VAL A 218 -14.13 -9.15 -8.37
CA VAL A 218 -13.99 -7.97 -7.47
C VAL A 218 -15.16 -6.98 -7.63
N LYS A 219 -15.88 -7.05 -8.74
CA LYS A 219 -16.96 -6.11 -9.07
C LYS A 219 -18.35 -6.59 -8.65
N ASP A 220 -18.46 -7.84 -8.25
CA ASP A 220 -19.71 -8.49 -7.81
C ASP A 220 -19.82 -8.55 -6.28
#